data_517f5d92e7df8269fed81a17151f370f
#
_entry.id   517f5d92e7df8269fed81a17151f370f
#
_cell.length_a   1.000
_cell.length_b   1.000
_cell.length_c   1.000
_cell.angle_alpha   90.00
_cell.angle_beta   90.00
_cell.angle_gamma   90.00
#
_symmetry.space_group_name_H-M   'P 1'
#
loop_
_entity.id
_entity.type
_entity.pdbx_description
1 polymer ?
#
loop_
_entity_poly.entity_id
_entity_poly.type
_entity_poly.pdbx_seq_one_letter_code
_entity_poly.pdbx_strand_id
1 'polypeptide(L)'
;MDTKKYKNITRGVSDTYVNVHPIQRGGVLTAEARKALLEFGDGYSVCDYCFEARVDLVENPPVHDLVQDVAEFLNMDDVRFTAGCRHAKWAAMHMVCEPGDTVVVDALAHYTSYLAAEANKLNIVEVPHNGYPTFEVDIEGYARKFEEVEQKTGKLLSMAVLTHVDYRYGNVADAEKVGNICKEYGVPFLLNTAYSSGIMPVDGKKLHVYFLCGSGHKSWAASAPIGILATTYEWTSKVFNKSTLRGDWSGRGFTKKEIALFGCSPVFGAPVATLMASFPAVVERVKHWDEEVEKARYFVGELEKIEGFHQMGVKPKQHTLMNIESLPLHEIAEKDKRRGYFLYHELKKRKIVGLHPGMSKNFKINTYGLKWEQVKYVASAFKDIARENGIKVED
;
A
#
# COMPACT_ATOMS: atom_id res chain seq x y z
N MET A 1 10.81 -37.72 2.81
CA MET A 1 10.17 -36.50 2.26
C MET A 1 10.40 -36.52 0.75
N ASP A 2 9.34 -36.36 -0.07
CA ASP A 2 9.47 -36.29 -1.53
C ASP A 2 9.70 -34.83 -1.95
N THR A 3 10.93 -34.51 -2.36
CA THR A 3 11.35 -33.18 -2.83
C THR A 3 11.20 -33.00 -4.34
N LYS A 4 10.88 -34.09 -5.09
CA LYS A 4 10.74 -34.05 -6.55
C LYS A 4 9.64 -33.09 -7.01
N LYS A 5 8.58 -32.91 -6.21
CA LYS A 5 7.46 -31.98 -6.47
C LYS A 5 7.88 -30.51 -6.63
N TYR A 6 9.06 -30.12 -6.12
CA TYR A 6 9.57 -28.73 -6.23
C TYR A 6 10.43 -28.50 -7.47
N LYS A 7 10.75 -29.53 -8.27
CA LYS A 7 11.59 -29.38 -9.47
C LYS A 7 10.91 -28.56 -10.58
N ASN A 8 9.57 -28.56 -10.62
CA ASN A 8 8.79 -27.93 -11.68
C ASN A 8 7.77 -26.95 -11.07
N ILE A 9 8.26 -25.84 -10.50
CA ILE A 9 7.39 -24.75 -10.05
C ILE A 9 6.92 -24.00 -11.29
N THR A 10 5.59 -23.97 -11.51
CA THR A 10 5.01 -23.27 -12.65
C THR A 10 4.12 -22.13 -12.18
N ARG A 11 4.16 -21.03 -12.94
CA ARG A 11 3.23 -19.93 -12.77
C ARG A 11 1.92 -20.25 -13.48
N GLY A 12 0.80 -20.20 -12.72
CA GLY A 12 -0.54 -20.52 -13.27
C GLY A 12 -1.15 -19.42 -14.16
N VAL A 13 -0.41 -18.33 -14.40
CA VAL A 13 -0.88 -17.16 -15.16
C VAL A 13 0.24 -16.70 -16.09
N SER A 14 -0.07 -16.61 -17.38
CA SER A 14 0.80 -16.08 -18.41
C SER A 14 0.79 -14.54 -18.43
N ASP A 15 1.86 -13.91 -18.87
CA ASP A 15 1.95 -12.45 -19.09
C ASP A 15 1.04 -11.97 -20.25
N THR A 16 0.46 -12.90 -21.03
CA THR A 16 -0.57 -12.59 -22.03
C THR A 16 -1.96 -12.36 -21.45
N TYR A 17 -2.16 -12.63 -20.16
CA TYR A 17 -3.43 -12.38 -19.49
C TYR A 17 -3.51 -10.94 -19.00
N VAL A 18 -4.71 -10.34 -19.10
CA VAL A 18 -4.98 -9.04 -18.47
C VAL A 18 -5.13 -9.27 -16.97
N ASN A 19 -4.23 -8.68 -16.20
CA ASN A 19 -4.23 -8.82 -14.75
C ASN A 19 -4.88 -7.59 -14.10
N VAL A 20 -6.00 -7.77 -13.42
CA VAL A 20 -6.74 -6.73 -12.69
C VAL A 20 -6.60 -6.87 -11.16
N HIS A 21 -5.54 -7.49 -10.69
CA HIS A 21 -5.35 -7.79 -9.28
C HIS A 21 -5.38 -6.53 -8.41
N PRO A 22 -6.24 -6.44 -7.39
CA PRO A 22 -6.47 -5.20 -6.65
C PRO A 22 -5.26 -4.71 -5.86
N ILE A 23 -4.38 -5.61 -5.44
CA ILE A 23 -3.32 -5.28 -4.46
C ILE A 23 -2.00 -4.88 -5.14
N GLN A 24 -1.67 -5.45 -6.30
CA GLN A 24 -0.30 -5.46 -6.82
C GLN A 24 -0.14 -4.83 -8.21
N ARG A 25 -1.09 -4.01 -8.68
CA ARG A 25 -0.94 -3.42 -10.02
C ARG A 25 0.25 -2.45 -10.09
N GLY A 26 0.39 -1.57 -9.11
CA GLY A 26 1.55 -0.68 -9.00
C GLY A 26 2.86 -1.39 -8.61
N GLY A 27 2.79 -2.64 -8.17
CA GLY A 27 3.94 -3.48 -7.79
C GLY A 27 4.40 -4.44 -8.90
N VAL A 28 3.82 -4.39 -10.11
CA VAL A 28 4.31 -5.18 -11.25
C VAL A 28 5.71 -4.68 -11.61
N LEU A 29 6.69 -5.58 -11.55
CA LEU A 29 8.09 -5.25 -11.80
C LEU A 29 8.29 -4.75 -13.23
N THR A 30 9.08 -3.67 -13.38
CA THR A 30 9.60 -3.25 -14.69
C THR A 30 10.58 -4.29 -15.26
N ALA A 31 10.97 -4.14 -16.51
CA ALA A 31 11.98 -5.02 -17.12
C ALA A 31 13.33 -4.88 -16.39
N GLU A 32 13.70 -3.66 -16.03
CA GLU A 32 14.92 -3.32 -15.30
C GLU A 32 14.89 -3.92 -13.88
N ALA A 33 13.77 -3.79 -13.18
CA ALA A 33 13.62 -4.40 -11.86
C ALA A 33 13.65 -5.94 -11.90
N ARG A 34 13.12 -6.56 -12.96
CA ARG A 34 13.25 -8.03 -13.16
C ARG A 34 14.69 -8.44 -13.39
N LYS A 35 15.44 -7.68 -14.19
CA LYS A 35 16.87 -7.91 -14.42
C LYS A 35 17.64 -7.77 -13.10
N ALA A 36 17.42 -6.68 -12.36
CA ALA A 36 18.06 -6.46 -11.06
C ALA A 36 17.71 -7.58 -10.06
N LEU A 37 16.47 -8.09 -10.03
CA LEU A 37 16.09 -9.21 -9.17
C LEU A 37 16.90 -10.48 -9.45
N LEU A 38 17.16 -10.77 -10.72
CA LEU A 38 17.97 -11.93 -11.09
C LEU A 38 19.46 -11.74 -10.75
N GLU A 39 19.98 -10.53 -10.96
CA GLU A 39 21.39 -10.20 -10.74
C GLU A 39 21.74 -10.14 -9.24
N PHE A 40 20.83 -9.61 -8.42
CA PHE A 40 21.02 -9.49 -6.96
C PHE A 40 20.25 -10.53 -6.15
N GLY A 41 19.75 -11.59 -6.79
CA GLY A 41 18.94 -12.61 -6.13
C GLY A 41 19.65 -13.36 -5.01
N ASP A 42 20.96 -13.50 -5.11
CA ASP A 42 21.83 -14.13 -4.11
C ASP A 42 22.27 -13.14 -3.02
N GLY A 43 22.11 -11.84 -3.26
CA GLY A 43 22.49 -10.78 -2.34
C GLY A 43 21.58 -10.77 -1.11
N TYR A 44 22.16 -10.94 0.05
CA TYR A 44 21.42 -10.92 1.29
C TYR A 44 21.41 -9.54 1.95
N SER A 45 22.43 -8.73 1.72
CA SER A 45 22.59 -7.39 2.28
C SER A 45 23.18 -6.44 1.25
N VAL A 46 22.58 -5.28 1.11
CA VAL A 46 23.09 -4.12 0.37
C VAL A 46 23.17 -2.98 1.36
N CYS A 47 24.38 -2.63 1.81
CA CYS A 47 24.54 -1.68 2.89
C CYS A 47 25.76 -0.78 2.70
N ASP A 48 25.56 0.43 2.23
CA ASP A 48 26.55 1.50 2.31
C ASP A 48 26.34 2.45 3.50
N TYR A 49 25.24 2.30 4.24
CA TYR A 49 24.93 3.07 5.43
C TYR A 49 25.80 2.77 6.61
N CYS A 50 25.94 1.47 6.93
CA CYS A 50 26.73 1.02 8.06
C CYS A 50 28.16 0.68 7.68
N PHE A 51 28.50 0.77 6.38
CA PHE A 51 29.82 0.38 5.84
C PHE A 51 30.22 -1.06 6.18
N GLU A 52 29.25 -1.93 6.41
CA GLU A 52 29.42 -3.32 6.82
C GLU A 52 28.81 -4.28 5.79
N ALA A 53 28.75 -3.88 4.52
CA ALA A 53 28.24 -4.75 3.47
C ALA A 53 29.00 -6.09 3.48
N ARG A 54 28.24 -7.18 3.44
CA ARG A 54 28.80 -8.53 3.65
C ARG A 54 28.73 -9.41 2.41
N VAL A 55 27.83 -9.09 1.52
CA VAL A 55 27.61 -9.78 0.27
C VAL A 55 27.58 -8.71 -0.83
N ASP A 56 27.05 -8.97 -1.96
CA ASP A 56 27.11 -8.07 -3.10
C ASP A 56 26.82 -6.61 -2.75
N LEU A 57 27.70 -5.74 -3.21
CA LEU A 57 27.59 -4.30 -3.08
C LEU A 57 26.92 -3.74 -4.35
N VAL A 58 26.01 -2.81 -4.17
CA VAL A 58 25.62 -1.92 -5.25
C VAL A 58 26.65 -0.80 -5.32
N GLU A 59 27.56 -0.89 -6.28
CA GLU A 59 28.66 0.08 -6.40
C GLU A 59 28.19 1.39 -7.04
N ASN A 60 27.21 1.29 -7.97
CA ASN A 60 26.81 2.46 -8.74
C ASN A 60 25.35 2.34 -9.24
N PRO A 61 24.47 3.29 -8.89
CA PRO A 61 24.70 4.32 -7.87
C PRO A 61 24.73 3.74 -6.46
N PRO A 62 25.29 4.44 -5.46
CA PRO A 62 25.22 4.03 -4.06
C PRO A 62 23.77 3.96 -3.56
N VAL A 63 23.46 3.05 -2.66
CA VAL A 63 22.12 2.95 -2.05
C VAL A 63 21.73 4.22 -1.31
N HIS A 64 22.72 4.94 -0.79
CA HIS A 64 22.51 6.23 -0.11
C HIS A 64 21.87 7.27 -1.04
N ASP A 65 22.25 7.30 -2.30
CA ASP A 65 21.65 8.21 -3.29
C ASP A 65 20.15 7.92 -3.48
N LEU A 66 19.77 6.63 -3.57
CA LEU A 66 18.35 6.25 -3.64
C LEU A 66 17.56 6.75 -2.42
N VAL A 67 18.15 6.71 -1.23
CA VAL A 67 17.48 7.19 0.00
C VAL A 67 17.20 8.68 -0.10
N GLN A 68 18.17 9.47 -0.57
CA GLN A 68 18.03 10.90 -0.77
C GLN A 68 16.98 11.20 -1.85
N ASP A 69 17.06 10.54 -2.99
CA ASP A 69 16.13 10.71 -4.11
C ASP A 69 14.69 10.35 -3.71
N VAL A 70 14.50 9.28 -2.92
CA VAL A 70 13.17 8.90 -2.42
C VAL A 70 12.65 9.91 -1.41
N ALA A 71 13.50 10.48 -0.56
CA ALA A 71 13.13 11.54 0.36
C ALA A 71 12.68 12.79 -0.40
N GLU A 72 13.46 13.22 -1.40
CA GLU A 72 13.11 14.34 -2.27
C GLU A 72 11.80 14.08 -3.02
N PHE A 73 11.64 12.91 -3.63
CA PHE A 73 10.43 12.53 -4.37
C PHE A 73 9.15 12.56 -3.52
N LEU A 74 9.25 12.26 -2.23
CA LEU A 74 8.14 12.31 -1.28
C LEU A 74 8.01 13.66 -0.56
N ASN A 75 8.93 14.60 -0.83
CA ASN A 75 9.10 15.83 -0.08
C ASN A 75 9.15 15.59 1.44
N MET A 76 10.00 14.63 1.85
CA MET A 76 10.32 14.29 3.23
C MET A 76 11.81 14.53 3.48
N ASP A 77 12.26 14.48 4.74
CA ASP A 77 13.64 14.84 5.05
C ASP A 77 14.57 13.63 5.19
N ASP A 78 14.06 12.47 5.62
CA ASP A 78 14.86 11.25 5.77
C ASP A 78 14.04 9.99 5.51
N VAL A 79 14.67 8.94 4.99
CA VAL A 79 14.01 7.70 4.56
C VAL A 79 14.80 6.48 5.00
N ARG A 80 14.09 5.43 5.39
CA ARG A 80 14.62 4.07 5.52
C ARG A 80 13.75 3.05 4.81
N PHE A 81 14.38 1.99 4.32
CA PHE A 81 13.68 0.84 3.78
C PHE A 81 13.41 -0.18 4.89
N THR A 82 12.25 -0.82 4.83
CA THR A 82 11.73 -1.73 5.86
C THR A 82 11.20 -3.02 5.24
N ALA A 83 10.90 -4.02 6.07
CA ALA A 83 10.25 -5.27 5.63
C ALA A 83 8.76 -5.08 5.26
N GLY A 84 8.48 -4.04 4.48
CA GLY A 84 7.14 -3.66 4.04
C GLY A 84 6.50 -2.58 4.92
N CYS A 85 5.45 -1.94 4.41
CA CYS A 85 4.70 -0.87 5.10
C CYS A 85 4.22 -1.26 6.52
N ARG A 86 3.96 -2.56 6.77
CA ARG A 86 3.61 -3.06 8.11
C ARG A 86 4.71 -2.84 9.13
N HIS A 87 5.95 -3.10 8.74
CA HIS A 87 7.12 -2.85 9.60
C HIS A 87 7.36 -1.35 9.76
N ALA A 88 7.21 -0.56 8.69
CA ALA A 88 7.33 0.89 8.75
C ALA A 88 6.37 1.51 9.79
N LYS A 89 5.10 1.10 9.78
CA LYS A 89 4.11 1.56 10.76
C LYS A 89 4.46 1.13 12.19
N TRP A 90 4.84 -0.14 12.35
CA TRP A 90 5.25 -0.65 13.66
C TRP A 90 6.45 0.14 14.19
N ALA A 91 7.47 0.37 13.37
CA ALA A 91 8.68 1.09 13.75
C ALA A 91 8.39 2.55 14.14
N ALA A 92 7.55 3.26 13.35
CA ALA A 92 7.16 4.62 13.69
C ALA A 92 6.41 4.67 15.03
N MET A 93 5.41 3.82 15.25
CA MET A 93 4.68 3.74 16.52
C MET A 93 5.59 3.36 17.67
N HIS A 94 6.48 2.37 17.46
CA HIS A 94 7.41 1.89 18.50
C HIS A 94 8.37 2.97 19.01
N MET A 95 8.83 3.83 18.10
CA MET A 95 9.81 4.85 18.44
C MET A 95 9.19 6.16 18.90
N VAL A 96 7.93 6.39 18.62
CA VAL A 96 7.23 7.66 18.91
C VAL A 96 6.36 7.56 20.16
N CYS A 97 5.65 6.43 20.34
CA CYS A 97 4.67 6.22 21.39
C CYS A 97 5.25 5.37 22.53
N GLU A 98 4.73 5.58 23.75
CA GLU A 98 5.02 4.75 24.91
C GLU A 98 3.90 3.71 25.14
N PRO A 99 4.19 2.54 25.73
CA PRO A 99 3.13 1.59 26.09
C PRO A 99 2.03 2.22 26.96
N GLY A 100 0.79 2.05 26.55
CA GLY A 100 -0.38 2.65 27.20
C GLY A 100 -0.82 3.97 26.60
N ASP A 101 -0.03 4.56 25.70
CA ASP A 101 -0.45 5.74 24.94
C ASP A 101 -1.64 5.44 24.03
N THR A 102 -2.32 6.51 23.59
CA THR A 102 -3.46 6.40 22.66
C THR A 102 -3.06 6.86 21.27
N VAL A 103 -3.49 6.10 20.26
CA VAL A 103 -3.43 6.47 18.84
C VAL A 103 -4.84 6.56 18.26
N VAL A 104 -5.06 7.56 17.40
CA VAL A 104 -6.33 7.72 16.67
C VAL A 104 -6.13 7.22 15.23
N VAL A 105 -7.01 6.33 14.77
CA VAL A 105 -6.88 5.60 13.50
C VAL A 105 -8.21 5.67 12.73
N ASP A 106 -8.18 5.81 11.41
CA ASP A 106 -9.40 5.72 10.59
C ASP A 106 -10.02 4.31 10.61
N ALA A 107 -11.36 4.21 10.62
CA ALA A 107 -12.08 2.93 10.65
C ALA A 107 -11.92 2.09 9.37
N LEU A 108 -11.35 2.64 8.30
CA LEU A 108 -11.00 1.94 7.07
C LEU A 108 -9.54 1.51 7.01
N ALA A 109 -8.79 1.77 8.08
CA ALA A 109 -7.38 1.41 8.15
C ALA A 109 -7.16 -0.08 7.90
N HIS A 110 -6.06 -0.36 7.23
CA HIS A 110 -5.64 -1.74 7.05
C HIS A 110 -5.34 -2.39 8.41
N TYR A 111 -5.78 -3.63 8.63
CA TYR A 111 -5.62 -4.35 9.90
C TYR A 111 -4.20 -4.29 10.49
N THR A 112 -3.17 -4.13 9.64
CA THR A 112 -1.78 -4.01 10.12
C THR A 112 -1.51 -2.70 10.88
N SER A 113 -2.38 -1.69 10.83
CA SER A 113 -2.28 -0.52 11.71
C SER A 113 -2.71 -0.89 13.13
N TYR A 114 -3.76 -1.68 13.27
CA TYR A 114 -4.22 -2.21 14.56
C TYR A 114 -3.19 -3.16 15.17
N LEU A 115 -2.66 -4.10 14.37
CA LEU A 115 -1.62 -5.01 14.86
C LEU A 115 -0.33 -4.29 15.26
N ALA A 116 0.03 -3.20 14.56
CA ALA A 116 1.18 -2.38 14.95
C ALA A 116 0.95 -1.68 16.30
N ALA A 117 -0.25 -1.14 16.53
CA ALA A 117 -0.63 -0.54 17.79
C ALA A 117 -0.69 -1.58 18.92
N GLU A 118 -1.33 -2.73 18.69
CA GLU A 118 -1.39 -3.83 19.67
C GLU A 118 0.00 -4.32 20.06
N ALA A 119 0.89 -4.55 19.09
CA ALA A 119 2.28 -5.00 19.36
C ALA A 119 3.08 -3.99 20.17
N ASN A 120 2.75 -2.71 20.10
CA ASN A 120 3.34 -1.62 20.89
C ASN A 120 2.54 -1.32 22.17
N LYS A 121 1.51 -2.12 22.49
CA LYS A 121 0.65 -1.95 23.69
C LYS A 121 -0.03 -0.59 23.74
N LEU A 122 -0.47 -0.07 22.59
CA LEU A 122 -1.15 1.21 22.47
C LEU A 122 -2.66 1.02 22.54
N ASN A 123 -3.36 2.02 23.06
CA ASN A 123 -4.81 2.13 22.99
C ASN A 123 -5.21 2.70 21.63
N ILE A 124 -6.32 2.20 21.06
CA ILE A 124 -6.81 2.63 19.75
C ILE A 124 -8.16 3.31 19.91
N VAL A 125 -8.30 4.47 19.29
CA VAL A 125 -9.58 5.18 19.11
C VAL A 125 -9.83 5.33 17.62
N GLU A 126 -11.01 4.95 17.14
CA GLU A 126 -11.36 5.01 15.73
C GLU A 126 -12.08 6.31 15.37
N VAL A 127 -11.71 6.85 14.20
CA VAL A 127 -12.51 7.85 13.49
C VAL A 127 -13.47 7.10 12.58
N PRO A 128 -14.80 7.29 12.72
CA PRO A 128 -15.79 6.56 11.95
C PRO A 128 -15.81 6.97 10.47
N HIS A 129 -16.53 6.20 9.66
CA HIS A 129 -16.93 6.53 8.30
C HIS A 129 -18.46 6.61 8.22
N ASN A 130 -18.99 7.23 7.16
CA ASN A 130 -20.42 7.47 6.98
C ASN A 130 -21.26 6.23 6.57
N GLY A 131 -20.61 5.06 6.36
CA GLY A 131 -21.32 3.83 5.98
C GLY A 131 -21.63 3.72 4.48
N TYR A 132 -22.51 2.75 4.17
CA TYR A 132 -22.97 2.48 2.81
C TYR A 132 -23.68 3.70 2.20
N PRO A 133 -23.51 4.01 0.90
CA PRO A 133 -22.66 3.32 -0.07
C PRO A 133 -21.25 3.92 -0.21
N THR A 134 -20.97 5.08 0.39
CA THR A 134 -19.77 5.87 0.14
C THR A 134 -18.58 5.50 1.00
N PHE A 135 -18.81 5.04 2.24
CA PHE A 135 -17.75 4.65 3.17
C PHE A 135 -16.63 5.70 3.28
N GLU A 136 -16.99 6.95 3.33
CA GLU A 136 -16.07 8.07 3.45
C GLU A 136 -15.71 8.31 4.91
N VAL A 137 -14.41 8.42 5.21
CA VAL A 137 -13.93 8.69 6.57
C VAL A 137 -14.37 10.10 7.00
N ASP A 138 -14.85 10.22 8.21
CA ASP A 138 -15.23 11.49 8.81
C ASP A 138 -14.00 12.30 9.22
N ILE A 139 -13.47 13.09 8.29
CA ILE A 139 -12.24 13.86 8.49
C ILE A 139 -12.32 14.78 9.72
N GLU A 140 -13.44 15.48 9.93
CA GLU A 140 -13.65 16.34 11.11
C GLU A 140 -13.73 15.51 12.41
N GLY A 141 -13.98 14.21 12.27
CA GLY A 141 -13.95 13.27 13.39
C GLY A 141 -12.59 13.18 14.07
N TYR A 142 -11.48 13.49 13.36
CA TYR A 142 -10.15 13.51 13.98
C TYR A 142 -10.09 14.54 15.12
N ALA A 143 -10.49 15.79 14.89
CA ALA A 143 -10.51 16.83 15.92
C ALA A 143 -11.37 16.41 17.13
N ARG A 144 -12.61 15.92 16.87
CA ARG A 144 -13.49 15.44 17.94
C ARG A 144 -12.88 14.28 18.74
N LYS A 145 -12.19 13.34 18.08
CA LYS A 145 -11.52 12.23 18.77
C LYS A 145 -10.31 12.68 19.57
N PHE A 146 -9.59 13.71 19.11
CA PHE A 146 -8.49 14.29 19.88
C PHE A 146 -8.99 14.89 21.19
N GLU A 147 -10.07 15.68 21.14
CA GLU A 147 -10.71 16.26 22.31
C GLU A 147 -11.27 15.19 23.26
N GLU A 148 -11.95 14.16 22.72
CA GLU A 148 -12.46 13.03 23.52
C GLU A 148 -11.33 12.29 24.27
N VAL A 149 -10.18 12.05 23.61
CA VAL A 149 -9.04 11.41 24.25
C VAL A 149 -8.44 12.27 25.34
N GLU A 150 -8.24 13.56 25.08
CA GLU A 150 -7.67 14.49 26.04
C GLU A 150 -8.58 14.65 27.28
N GLN A 151 -9.89 14.79 27.08
CA GLN A 151 -10.86 14.87 28.18
C GLN A 151 -10.89 13.60 29.04
N LYS A 152 -10.78 12.42 28.41
CA LYS A 152 -10.85 11.13 29.09
C LYS A 152 -9.55 10.76 29.82
N THR A 153 -8.41 11.12 29.26
CA THR A 153 -7.10 10.64 29.74
C THR A 153 -6.28 11.73 30.46
N GLY A 154 -6.67 12.98 30.30
CA GLY A 154 -5.88 14.14 30.76
C GLY A 154 -4.60 14.36 29.95
N LYS A 155 -4.44 13.68 28.83
CA LYS A 155 -3.25 13.76 27.95
C LYS A 155 -3.70 13.81 26.49
N LEU A 156 -2.98 14.58 25.69
CA LEU A 156 -3.12 14.51 24.24
C LEU A 156 -2.68 13.12 23.74
N LEU A 157 -3.27 12.66 22.63
CA LEU A 157 -2.85 11.41 22.00
C LEU A 157 -1.43 11.51 21.42
N SER A 158 -0.78 10.36 21.28
CA SER A 158 0.64 10.32 20.84
C SER A 158 0.80 10.29 19.32
N MET A 159 -0.23 9.85 18.56
CA MET A 159 -0.16 9.80 17.10
C MET A 159 -1.55 9.69 16.47
N ALA A 160 -1.78 10.42 15.38
CA ALA A 160 -2.87 10.19 14.46
C ALA A 160 -2.40 9.38 13.25
N VAL A 161 -3.23 8.45 12.80
CA VAL A 161 -2.94 7.56 11.65
C VAL A 161 -4.08 7.69 10.64
N LEU A 162 -3.74 7.98 9.39
CA LEU A 162 -4.68 7.98 8.28
C LEU A 162 -4.24 7.03 7.19
N THR A 163 -5.17 6.27 6.65
CA THR A 163 -4.97 5.51 5.42
C THR A 163 -5.32 6.40 4.23
N HIS A 164 -4.30 6.83 3.46
CA HIS A 164 -4.48 7.76 2.35
C HIS A 164 -5.44 7.22 1.29
N VAL A 165 -5.30 5.93 0.95
CA VAL A 165 -6.21 5.20 0.06
C VAL A 165 -6.65 3.93 0.75
N ASP A 166 -7.94 3.80 1.07
CA ASP A 166 -8.43 2.60 1.71
C ASP A 166 -8.38 1.37 0.79
N TYR A 167 -8.10 0.21 1.38
CA TYR A 167 -7.91 -1.02 0.62
C TYR A 167 -9.22 -1.74 0.24
N ARG A 168 -10.36 -1.27 0.71
CA ARG A 168 -11.68 -1.87 0.44
C ARG A 168 -12.36 -1.25 -0.75
N TYR A 169 -12.47 0.08 -0.75
CA TYR A 169 -13.26 0.84 -1.72
C TYR A 169 -12.38 1.68 -2.65
N GLY A 170 -11.12 1.92 -2.27
CA GLY A 170 -10.20 2.79 -2.99
C GLY A 170 -10.64 4.26 -2.93
N ASN A 171 -11.21 4.69 -1.79
CA ASN A 171 -11.43 6.10 -1.52
C ASN A 171 -10.09 6.77 -1.21
N VAL A 172 -9.92 7.99 -1.69
CA VAL A 172 -8.79 8.85 -1.35
C VAL A 172 -9.25 9.78 -0.24
N ALA A 173 -8.64 9.64 0.94
CA ALA A 173 -8.96 10.50 2.08
C ALA A 173 -8.27 11.87 1.93
N ASP A 174 -8.91 12.92 2.43
CA ASP A 174 -8.34 14.27 2.48
C ASP A 174 -7.22 14.36 3.54
N ALA A 175 -6.02 13.89 3.14
CA ALA A 175 -4.86 13.85 4.01
C ALA A 175 -4.35 15.26 4.37
N GLU A 176 -4.53 16.26 3.50
CA GLU A 176 -4.14 17.64 3.77
C GLU A 176 -4.97 18.22 4.92
N LYS A 177 -6.28 17.96 4.91
CA LYS A 177 -7.18 18.42 5.97
C LYS A 177 -6.88 17.73 7.31
N VAL A 178 -6.63 16.41 7.32
CA VAL A 178 -6.20 15.71 8.55
C VAL A 178 -4.86 16.24 9.03
N GLY A 179 -3.90 16.47 8.14
CA GLY A 179 -2.61 17.05 8.48
C GLY A 179 -2.73 18.45 9.11
N ASN A 180 -3.63 19.31 8.59
CA ASN A 180 -3.93 20.61 9.18
C ASN A 180 -4.49 20.48 10.61
N ILE A 181 -5.45 19.56 10.82
CA ILE A 181 -5.98 19.26 12.16
C ILE A 181 -4.86 18.80 13.08
N CYS A 182 -4.04 17.85 12.65
CA CYS A 182 -2.92 17.35 13.45
C CYS A 182 -1.93 18.46 13.83
N LYS A 183 -1.62 19.35 12.89
CA LYS A 183 -0.76 20.51 13.13
C LYS A 183 -1.35 21.49 14.16
N GLU A 184 -2.64 21.78 14.06
CA GLU A 184 -3.36 22.66 14.99
C GLU A 184 -3.31 22.11 16.43
N TYR A 185 -3.52 20.82 16.60
CA TYR A 185 -3.50 20.15 17.91
C TYR A 185 -2.10 19.73 18.38
N GLY A 186 -1.07 19.91 17.55
CA GLY A 186 0.28 19.46 17.87
C GLY A 186 0.45 17.93 17.93
N VAL A 187 -0.38 17.18 17.20
CA VAL A 187 -0.38 15.71 17.16
C VAL A 187 0.49 15.20 16.03
N PRO A 188 1.45 14.29 16.29
CA PRO A 188 2.22 13.64 15.23
C PRO A 188 1.32 12.88 14.26
N PHE A 189 1.51 13.09 12.95
CA PHE A 189 0.69 12.50 11.90
C PHE A 189 1.44 11.44 11.09
N LEU A 190 0.92 10.20 11.07
CA LEU A 190 1.38 9.10 10.24
C LEU A 190 0.41 8.87 9.08
N LEU A 191 0.90 8.99 7.85
CA LEU A 191 0.16 8.70 6.63
C LEU A 191 0.55 7.34 6.05
N ASN A 192 -0.42 6.43 5.96
CA ASN A 192 -0.23 5.14 5.30
C ASN A 192 -0.47 5.28 3.80
N THR A 193 0.59 5.29 3.01
CA THR A 193 0.59 5.50 1.56
C THR A 193 0.78 4.21 0.76
N ALA A 194 0.44 3.05 1.34
CA ALA A 194 0.68 1.75 0.70
C ALA A 194 0.03 1.59 -0.70
N TYR A 195 -1.00 2.39 -1.00
CA TYR A 195 -1.70 2.41 -2.29
C TYR A 195 -1.64 3.77 -3.00
N SER A 196 -0.81 4.70 -2.53
CA SER A 196 -0.71 6.04 -3.12
C SER A 196 0.71 6.39 -3.55
N SER A 197 1.69 6.40 -2.64
CA SER A 197 3.05 6.77 -3.01
C SER A 197 3.62 5.84 -4.08
N GLY A 198 4.24 6.44 -5.09
CA GLY A 198 4.81 5.72 -6.24
C GLY A 198 3.82 5.36 -7.36
N ILE A 199 2.53 5.67 -7.22
CA ILE A 199 1.53 5.57 -8.30
C ILE A 199 0.75 6.86 -8.51
N MET A 200 0.55 7.65 -7.46
CA MET A 200 -0.06 9.00 -7.52
C MET A 200 0.84 10.02 -6.80
N PRO A 201 0.68 11.32 -7.06
CA PRO A 201 1.44 12.34 -6.36
C PRO A 201 1.20 12.30 -4.84
N VAL A 202 2.29 12.35 -4.07
CA VAL A 202 2.26 12.45 -2.61
C VAL A 202 3.36 13.42 -2.19
N ASP A 203 2.99 14.49 -1.52
CA ASP A 203 3.89 15.51 -1.01
C ASP A 203 3.75 15.58 0.52
N GLY A 204 4.73 15.01 1.23
CA GLY A 204 4.64 14.88 2.68
C GLY A 204 4.58 16.20 3.43
N LYS A 205 5.34 17.22 3.00
CA LYS A 205 5.34 18.55 3.65
C LYS A 205 4.03 19.31 3.41
N LYS A 206 3.51 19.25 2.17
CA LYS A 206 2.22 19.84 1.85
C LYS A 206 1.09 19.23 2.69
N LEU A 207 1.15 17.91 2.90
CA LEU A 207 0.17 17.15 3.68
C LEU A 207 0.42 17.23 5.19
N HIS A 208 1.40 17.99 5.66
CA HIS A 208 1.81 18.09 7.06
C HIS A 208 2.08 16.74 7.74
N VAL A 209 2.66 15.80 7.00
CA VAL A 209 2.96 14.45 7.46
C VAL A 209 4.29 14.44 8.22
N TYR A 210 4.31 13.82 9.41
CA TYR A 210 5.55 13.56 10.15
C TYR A 210 6.15 12.20 9.82
N PHE A 211 5.28 11.21 9.54
CA PHE A 211 5.71 9.83 9.19
C PHE A 211 4.92 9.33 7.99
N LEU A 212 5.62 8.96 6.93
CA LEU A 212 5.02 8.38 5.74
C LEU A 212 5.43 6.91 5.63
N CYS A 213 4.43 6.00 5.56
CA CYS A 213 4.65 4.57 5.46
C CYS A 213 4.19 4.04 4.10
N GLY A 214 5.13 3.70 3.22
CA GLY A 214 4.89 3.20 1.87
C GLY A 214 5.10 1.69 1.72
N SER A 215 4.66 1.13 0.59
CA SER A 215 4.85 -0.29 0.24
C SER A 215 5.48 -0.41 -1.15
N GLY A 216 6.77 -0.71 -1.21
CA GLY A 216 7.50 -0.82 -2.48
C GLY A 216 6.97 -1.92 -3.39
N HIS A 217 6.60 -3.07 -2.83
CA HIS A 217 6.07 -4.21 -3.57
C HIS A 217 4.58 -4.09 -3.95
N LYS A 218 3.88 -3.00 -3.57
CA LYS A 218 2.51 -2.71 -4.00
C LYS A 218 2.46 -1.57 -5.01
N SER A 219 3.23 -0.52 -4.79
CA SER A 219 3.10 0.74 -5.51
C SER A 219 4.40 1.33 -6.04
N TRP A 220 5.55 0.64 -5.94
CA TRP A 220 6.84 1.13 -6.44
C TRP A 220 7.53 0.14 -7.39
N ALA A 221 6.80 -0.82 -7.93
CA ALA A 221 7.31 -1.85 -8.84
C ALA A 221 8.58 -2.56 -8.34
N ALA A 222 8.69 -2.78 -7.02
CA ALA A 222 9.79 -3.46 -6.39
C ALA A 222 9.40 -4.88 -5.93
N SER A 223 10.38 -5.76 -5.75
CA SER A 223 10.14 -7.11 -5.21
C SER A 223 9.82 -7.06 -3.71
N ALA A 224 9.06 -8.05 -3.24
CA ALA A 224 8.73 -8.18 -1.83
C ALA A 224 9.84 -8.94 -1.05
N PRO A 225 10.00 -8.65 0.24
CA PRO A 225 9.33 -7.60 1.01
C PRO A 225 10.13 -6.29 0.99
N ILE A 226 9.48 -5.18 0.68
CA ILE A 226 10.09 -3.86 0.87
C ILE A 226 9.01 -2.83 1.18
N GLY A 227 9.29 -1.94 2.14
CA GLY A 227 8.51 -0.79 2.53
C GLY A 227 9.39 0.43 2.66
N ILE A 228 8.75 1.57 2.77
CA ILE A 228 9.37 2.87 2.93
C ILE A 228 8.86 3.47 4.23
N LEU A 229 9.76 3.94 5.06
CA LEU A 229 9.49 4.78 6.22
C LEU A 229 10.21 6.10 5.99
N ALA A 230 9.44 7.16 5.77
CA ALA A 230 9.97 8.51 5.66
C ALA A 230 9.55 9.35 6.86
N THR A 231 10.38 10.32 7.26
CA THR A 231 10.11 11.20 8.38
C THR A 231 10.63 12.61 8.13
N THR A 232 10.16 13.57 8.94
CA THR A 232 10.68 14.94 8.97
C THR A 232 11.95 15.02 9.82
N TYR A 233 12.74 16.06 9.58
CA TYR A 233 14.04 16.25 10.24
C TYR A 233 13.95 16.20 11.76
N GLU A 234 12.94 16.82 12.35
CA GLU A 234 12.72 16.86 13.80
C GLU A 234 12.54 15.47 14.45
N TRP A 235 12.06 14.48 13.68
CA TRP A 235 11.80 13.12 14.15
C TRP A 235 12.87 12.12 13.76
N THR A 236 13.81 12.47 12.87
CA THR A 236 14.85 11.57 12.37
C THR A 236 15.63 10.90 13.50
N SER A 237 16.11 11.68 14.48
CA SER A 237 16.93 11.15 15.59
C SER A 237 16.13 10.23 16.52
N LYS A 238 14.82 10.43 16.63
CA LYS A 238 13.95 9.58 17.46
C LYS A 238 13.56 8.29 16.71
N VAL A 239 13.07 8.41 15.48
CA VAL A 239 12.57 7.27 14.69
C VAL A 239 13.70 6.33 14.27
N PHE A 240 14.85 6.90 13.88
CA PHE A 240 16.05 6.14 13.49
C PHE A 240 17.11 6.12 14.59
N ASN A 241 16.65 6.07 15.86
CA ASN A 241 17.53 6.04 17.02
C ASN A 241 18.44 4.82 16.98
N LYS A 242 19.71 5.06 17.30
CA LYS A 242 20.75 4.05 17.30
C LYS A 242 20.91 3.42 18.66
N SER A 243 21.33 2.16 18.69
CA SER A 243 21.59 1.43 19.91
C SER A 243 22.74 2.06 20.72
N THR A 244 22.52 2.17 22.01
CA THR A 244 23.56 2.52 22.98
C THR A 244 24.12 1.28 23.71
N LEU A 245 23.60 0.09 23.39
CA LEU A 245 23.97 -1.14 24.04
C LEU A 245 25.43 -1.53 23.77
N ARG A 246 26.03 -2.11 24.77
CA ARG A 246 27.33 -2.77 24.71
C ARG A 246 27.23 -4.13 25.41
N GLY A 247 27.75 -5.16 24.79
CA GLY A 247 27.81 -6.47 25.40
C GLY A 247 28.73 -6.40 26.61
N ASP A 248 28.25 -6.81 27.77
CA ASP A 248 28.96 -6.80 29.04
C ASP A 248 30.19 -7.72 29.00
N TRP A 249 30.07 -8.88 28.39
CA TRP A 249 31.13 -9.87 28.27
C TRP A 249 31.98 -9.73 27.00
N SER A 250 31.38 -9.48 25.85
CA SER A 250 32.10 -9.33 24.58
C SER A 250 32.73 -7.96 24.36
N GLY A 251 32.28 -6.95 25.11
CA GLY A 251 32.64 -5.55 24.90
C GLY A 251 32.16 -4.94 23.57
N ARG A 252 31.40 -5.69 22.75
CA ARG A 252 30.91 -5.22 21.44
C ARG A 252 29.88 -4.12 21.61
N GLY A 253 30.08 -3.00 20.90
CA GLY A 253 29.09 -1.93 20.78
C GLY A 253 28.28 -2.04 19.51
N PHE A 254 27.07 -1.47 19.53
CA PHE A 254 26.14 -1.50 18.43
C PHE A 254 25.69 -0.09 17.98
N THR A 255 26.52 0.90 18.21
CA THR A 255 26.23 2.33 18.02
C THR A 255 25.91 2.76 16.58
N LYS A 256 26.16 1.89 15.60
CA LYS A 256 25.77 2.11 14.20
C LYS A 256 24.43 1.48 13.84
N LYS A 257 23.79 0.76 14.75
CA LYS A 257 22.59 -0.03 14.47
C LYS A 257 21.33 0.68 14.94
N GLU A 258 20.41 0.92 14.03
CA GLU A 258 19.10 1.50 14.31
C GLU A 258 18.17 0.48 14.98
N ILE A 259 17.59 0.84 16.12
CA ILE A 259 16.86 -0.08 17.01
C ILE A 259 15.61 -0.64 16.29
N ALA A 260 14.77 0.23 15.78
CA ALA A 260 13.49 -0.17 15.18
C ALA A 260 13.63 -0.96 13.87
N LEU A 261 14.81 -0.92 13.26
CA LEU A 261 15.11 -1.64 12.01
C LEU A 261 15.98 -2.88 12.24
N PHE A 262 16.27 -3.21 13.51
CA PHE A 262 17.15 -4.33 13.91
C PHE A 262 18.52 -4.27 13.24
N GLY A 263 19.05 -3.06 13.08
CA GLY A 263 20.35 -2.84 12.47
C GLY A 263 20.39 -1.55 11.68
N CYS A 264 20.55 -1.65 10.41
CA CYS A 264 20.50 -0.52 9.49
C CYS A 264 19.73 -0.90 8.23
N SER A 265 19.14 0.09 7.62
CA SER A 265 18.57 -0.03 6.29
C SER A 265 19.69 0.25 5.26
N PRO A 266 19.69 -0.46 4.13
CA PRO A 266 18.85 -1.59 3.82
C PRO A 266 19.56 -2.93 4.09
N VAL A 267 18.84 -3.88 4.66
CA VAL A 267 19.31 -5.26 4.81
C VAL A 267 18.73 -6.21 3.77
N PHE A 268 17.96 -5.68 2.82
CA PHE A 268 17.21 -6.45 1.82
C PHE A 268 17.82 -6.22 0.44
N GLY A 269 18.91 -6.94 0.10
CA GLY A 269 19.67 -6.71 -1.13
C GLY A 269 18.82 -6.67 -2.41
N ALA A 270 18.25 -7.81 -2.82
CA ALA A 270 17.46 -7.89 -4.04
C ALA A 270 16.22 -6.95 -4.05
N PRO A 271 15.41 -6.84 -2.97
CA PRO A 271 14.32 -5.86 -2.94
C PRO A 271 14.77 -4.41 -3.13
N VAL A 272 15.87 -3.99 -2.52
CA VAL A 272 16.42 -2.64 -2.68
C VAL A 272 16.94 -2.42 -4.10
N ALA A 273 17.70 -3.36 -4.65
CA ALA A 273 18.18 -3.27 -6.03
C ALA A 273 17.02 -3.17 -7.03
N THR A 274 15.92 -3.92 -6.80
CA THR A 274 14.72 -3.80 -7.65
C THR A 274 14.03 -2.44 -7.50
N LEU A 275 14.02 -1.86 -6.30
CA LEU A 275 13.49 -0.51 -6.05
C LEU A 275 14.34 0.54 -6.80
N MET A 276 15.66 0.46 -6.71
CA MET A 276 16.57 1.34 -7.45
C MET A 276 16.29 1.26 -8.96
N ALA A 277 16.23 0.06 -9.50
CA ALA A 277 16.01 -0.16 -10.93
C ALA A 277 14.61 0.31 -11.41
N SER A 278 13.59 0.27 -10.55
CA SER A 278 12.24 0.73 -10.88
C SER A 278 12.03 2.23 -10.67
N PHE A 279 12.85 2.88 -9.85
CA PHE A 279 12.62 4.24 -9.40
C PHE A 279 12.45 5.27 -10.53
N PRO A 280 13.27 5.29 -11.61
CA PRO A 280 13.05 6.20 -12.73
C PRO A 280 11.65 6.05 -13.35
N ALA A 281 11.19 4.82 -13.53
CA ALA A 281 9.84 4.55 -14.06
C ALA A 281 8.74 4.94 -13.07
N VAL A 282 9.01 4.84 -11.76
CA VAL A 282 8.08 5.29 -10.71
C VAL A 282 7.92 6.81 -10.73
N VAL A 283 9.00 7.56 -10.82
CA VAL A 283 8.98 9.03 -10.91
C VAL A 283 8.20 9.48 -12.16
N GLU A 284 8.42 8.82 -13.30
CA GLU A 284 7.74 9.19 -14.54
C GLU A 284 6.24 8.87 -14.49
N ARG A 285 5.85 7.68 -14.06
CA ARG A 285 4.45 7.23 -14.10
C ARG A 285 3.50 8.03 -13.18
N VAL A 286 4.02 8.59 -12.10
CA VAL A 286 3.23 9.43 -11.18
C VAL A 286 2.71 10.69 -11.88
N LYS A 287 3.43 11.22 -12.88
CA LYS A 287 3.02 12.37 -13.68
C LYS A 287 1.78 12.09 -14.54
N HIS A 288 1.50 10.83 -14.83
CA HIS A 288 0.37 10.38 -15.65
C HIS A 288 -0.84 9.89 -14.81
N TRP A 289 -0.92 10.30 -13.55
CA TRP A 289 -1.97 9.87 -12.63
C TRP A 289 -3.38 10.19 -13.12
N ASP A 290 -3.59 11.36 -13.72
CA ASP A 290 -4.91 11.79 -14.19
C ASP A 290 -5.46 10.84 -15.27
N GLU A 291 -4.61 10.35 -16.18
CA GLU A 291 -5.00 9.34 -17.18
C GLU A 291 -5.40 8.01 -16.51
N GLU A 292 -4.71 7.60 -15.46
CA GLU A 292 -5.05 6.39 -14.73
C GLU A 292 -6.42 6.52 -14.05
N VAL A 293 -6.72 7.69 -13.49
CA VAL A 293 -8.04 7.98 -12.89
C VAL A 293 -9.13 8.02 -13.97
N GLU A 294 -8.85 8.61 -15.14
CA GLU A 294 -9.79 8.62 -16.26
C GLU A 294 -10.15 7.20 -16.73
N LYS A 295 -9.15 6.33 -16.88
CA LYS A 295 -9.37 4.90 -17.17
C LYS A 295 -10.25 4.22 -16.13
N ALA A 296 -10.05 4.52 -14.84
CA ALA A 296 -10.86 3.96 -13.77
C ALA A 296 -12.32 4.46 -13.83
N ARG A 297 -12.53 5.74 -14.08
CA ARG A 297 -13.87 6.34 -14.25
C ARG A 297 -14.62 5.77 -15.45
N TYR A 298 -13.94 5.65 -16.59
CA TYR A 298 -14.48 4.98 -17.76
C TYR A 298 -14.91 3.55 -17.42
N PHE A 299 -14.04 2.79 -16.79
CA PHE A 299 -14.31 1.40 -16.44
C PHE A 299 -15.54 1.25 -15.52
N VAL A 300 -15.63 2.08 -14.48
CA VAL A 300 -16.80 2.11 -13.58
C VAL A 300 -18.06 2.46 -14.36
N GLY A 301 -18.04 3.50 -15.20
CA GLY A 301 -19.19 3.90 -16.00
C GLY A 301 -19.68 2.78 -16.92
N GLU A 302 -18.76 2.00 -17.51
CA GLU A 302 -19.11 0.85 -18.33
C GLU A 302 -19.70 -0.32 -17.52
N LEU A 303 -19.23 -0.54 -16.30
CA LEU A 303 -19.79 -1.58 -15.44
C LEU A 303 -21.17 -1.20 -14.87
N GLU A 304 -21.39 0.07 -14.56
CA GLU A 304 -22.70 0.55 -14.07
C GLU A 304 -23.82 0.56 -15.11
N LYS A 305 -23.47 0.33 -16.39
CA LYS A 305 -24.47 0.01 -17.45
C LYS A 305 -25.04 -1.41 -17.31
N ILE A 306 -24.45 -2.27 -16.50
CA ILE A 306 -24.95 -3.61 -16.20
C ILE A 306 -25.96 -3.50 -15.05
N GLU A 307 -27.16 -3.97 -15.23
CA GLU A 307 -28.22 -3.92 -14.22
C GLU A 307 -27.74 -4.52 -12.89
N GLY A 308 -27.91 -3.78 -11.79
CA GLY A 308 -27.55 -4.19 -10.45
C GLY A 308 -26.05 -4.16 -10.14
N PHE A 309 -25.24 -3.49 -10.99
CA PHE A 309 -23.83 -3.21 -10.70
C PHE A 309 -23.69 -1.80 -10.17
N HIS A 310 -22.99 -1.65 -9.04
CA HIS A 310 -22.79 -0.37 -8.40
C HIS A 310 -21.36 -0.21 -7.88
N GLN A 311 -20.72 0.91 -8.17
CA GLN A 311 -19.48 1.26 -7.51
C GLN A 311 -19.75 1.57 -6.05
N MET A 312 -19.01 0.88 -5.17
CA MET A 312 -18.92 1.18 -3.76
C MET A 312 -17.81 2.21 -3.51
N GLY A 313 -18.06 3.16 -2.61
CA GLY A 313 -17.12 4.24 -2.33
C GLY A 313 -17.53 5.57 -2.95
N VAL A 314 -16.72 6.59 -2.72
CA VAL A 314 -16.94 7.97 -3.16
C VAL A 314 -16.96 8.07 -4.70
N LYS A 315 -17.90 8.86 -5.22
CA LYS A 315 -18.04 9.21 -6.65
C LYS A 315 -17.81 10.71 -6.87
N PRO A 316 -17.17 11.10 -7.99
CA PRO A 316 -16.53 10.27 -9.00
C PRO A 316 -15.26 9.60 -8.45
N LYS A 317 -14.87 8.47 -9.05
CA LYS A 317 -13.67 7.74 -8.64
C LYS A 317 -12.42 8.62 -8.72
N GLN A 318 -11.59 8.55 -7.68
CA GLN A 318 -10.34 9.31 -7.56
C GLN A 318 -9.10 8.41 -7.56
N HIS A 319 -9.30 7.10 -7.55
CA HIS A 319 -8.23 6.11 -7.54
C HIS A 319 -8.59 4.91 -8.43
N THR A 320 -7.57 4.19 -8.88
CA THR A 320 -7.71 3.04 -9.79
C THR A 320 -8.14 1.75 -9.11
N LEU A 321 -8.03 1.67 -7.77
CA LEU A 321 -8.61 0.58 -6.98
C LEU A 321 -10.10 0.84 -6.81
N MET A 322 -10.92 -0.17 -7.07
CA MET A 322 -12.37 -0.07 -6.98
C MET A 322 -13.00 -1.33 -6.40
N ASN A 323 -14.14 -1.16 -5.76
CA ASN A 323 -15.01 -2.22 -5.29
C ASN A 323 -16.36 -2.06 -5.99
N ILE A 324 -16.83 -3.14 -6.62
CA ILE A 324 -18.08 -3.18 -7.34
C ILE A 324 -19.01 -4.16 -6.63
N GLU A 325 -20.19 -3.71 -6.28
CA GLU A 325 -21.29 -4.58 -5.88
C GLU A 325 -21.99 -5.11 -7.14
N SER A 326 -22.33 -6.40 -7.17
CA SER A 326 -23.00 -7.04 -8.29
C SER A 326 -23.95 -8.13 -7.81
N LEU A 327 -25.13 -7.73 -7.34
CA LEU A 327 -26.15 -8.64 -6.81
C LEU A 327 -26.60 -9.68 -7.85
N PRO A 328 -26.85 -9.35 -9.12
CA PRO A 328 -27.26 -10.34 -10.10
C PRO A 328 -26.22 -11.45 -10.33
N LEU A 329 -24.93 -11.11 -10.37
CA LEU A 329 -23.88 -12.13 -10.47
C LEU A 329 -23.79 -13.01 -9.22
N HIS A 330 -24.12 -12.45 -8.06
CA HIS A 330 -24.18 -13.24 -6.83
C HIS A 330 -25.32 -14.26 -6.88
N GLU A 331 -26.51 -13.87 -7.31
CA GLU A 331 -27.66 -14.76 -7.47
C GLU A 331 -27.39 -15.89 -8.47
N ILE A 332 -26.67 -15.59 -9.56
CA ILE A 332 -26.22 -16.59 -10.54
C ILE A 332 -25.23 -17.54 -9.87
N ALA A 333 -24.24 -16.99 -9.14
CA ALA A 333 -23.22 -17.77 -8.47
C ALA A 333 -23.80 -18.75 -7.42
N GLU A 334 -24.88 -18.36 -6.75
CA GLU A 334 -25.58 -19.23 -5.77
C GLU A 334 -26.21 -20.48 -6.43
N LYS A 335 -26.62 -20.36 -7.68
CA LYS A 335 -27.24 -21.44 -8.47
C LYS A 335 -26.22 -22.23 -9.31
N ASP A 336 -25.07 -21.66 -9.60
CA ASP A 336 -24.01 -22.29 -10.39
C ASP A 336 -23.24 -23.34 -9.60
N LYS A 337 -22.80 -24.43 -10.24
CA LYS A 337 -21.98 -25.49 -9.63
C LYS A 337 -20.69 -24.97 -9.01
N ARG A 338 -20.14 -23.91 -9.60
CA ARG A 338 -18.88 -23.25 -9.16
C ARG A 338 -19.12 -22.27 -8.02
N ARG A 339 -20.37 -21.93 -7.70
CA ARG A 339 -20.76 -20.97 -6.67
C ARG A 339 -19.94 -19.68 -6.77
N GLY A 340 -19.35 -19.20 -5.69
CA GLY A 340 -18.54 -17.98 -5.67
C GLY A 340 -17.35 -17.96 -6.64
N TYR A 341 -16.94 -19.11 -7.20
CA TYR A 341 -15.90 -19.19 -8.25
C TYR A 341 -16.43 -18.91 -9.66
N PHE A 342 -17.73 -18.75 -9.85
CA PHE A 342 -18.33 -18.50 -11.15
C PHE A 342 -17.63 -17.37 -11.90
N LEU A 343 -17.66 -16.15 -11.38
CA LEU A 343 -17.08 -14.96 -12.01
C LEU A 343 -15.58 -15.12 -12.28
N TYR A 344 -14.84 -15.67 -11.31
CA TYR A 344 -13.41 -15.97 -11.45
C TYR A 344 -13.14 -16.85 -12.68
N HIS A 345 -13.90 -17.92 -12.86
CA HIS A 345 -13.71 -18.83 -14.01
C HIS A 345 -14.15 -18.22 -15.32
N GLU A 346 -15.23 -17.44 -15.35
CA GLU A 346 -15.69 -16.76 -16.57
C GLU A 346 -14.66 -15.75 -17.06
N LEU A 347 -14.09 -14.95 -16.17
CA LEU A 347 -13.00 -14.02 -16.52
C LEU A 347 -11.74 -14.76 -16.97
N LYS A 348 -11.36 -15.85 -16.29
CA LYS A 348 -10.17 -16.63 -16.64
C LYS A 348 -10.27 -17.27 -18.03
N LYS A 349 -11.47 -17.74 -18.46
CA LYS A 349 -11.71 -18.20 -19.83
C LYS A 349 -11.41 -17.10 -20.87
N ARG A 350 -11.63 -15.85 -20.50
CA ARG A 350 -11.35 -14.65 -21.30
C ARG A 350 -9.94 -14.10 -21.07
N LYS A 351 -9.05 -14.88 -20.51
CA LYS A 351 -7.66 -14.48 -20.19
C LYS A 351 -7.57 -13.23 -19.29
N ILE A 352 -8.56 -13.04 -18.41
CA ILE A 352 -8.56 -12.00 -17.39
C ILE A 352 -8.37 -12.67 -16.04
N VAL A 353 -7.42 -12.16 -15.25
CA VAL A 353 -7.03 -12.72 -13.94
C VAL A 353 -6.86 -11.63 -12.92
N GLY A 354 -6.77 -12.03 -11.66
CA GLY A 354 -6.54 -11.12 -10.54
C GLY A 354 -7.77 -10.89 -9.67
N LEU A 355 -8.96 -11.30 -10.13
CA LEU A 355 -10.13 -11.34 -9.27
C LEU A 355 -9.94 -12.41 -8.18
N HIS A 356 -10.28 -12.08 -6.94
CA HIS A 356 -10.21 -13.06 -5.85
C HIS A 356 -11.32 -14.12 -6.02
N PRO A 357 -10.99 -15.42 -6.02
CA PRO A 357 -12.00 -16.47 -6.07
C PRO A 357 -12.99 -16.36 -4.91
N GLY A 358 -14.26 -16.66 -5.17
CA GLY A 358 -15.33 -16.57 -4.17
C GLY A 358 -16.03 -15.22 -4.07
N MET A 359 -15.52 -14.19 -4.76
CA MET A 359 -16.07 -12.84 -4.74
C MET A 359 -17.00 -12.61 -5.94
N SER A 360 -18.31 -12.80 -5.77
CA SER A 360 -19.32 -12.52 -6.79
C SER A 360 -20.27 -11.39 -6.38
N LYS A 361 -20.58 -11.27 -5.09
CA LYS A 361 -21.45 -10.19 -4.58
C LYS A 361 -20.74 -8.84 -4.62
N ASN A 362 -19.53 -8.81 -4.07
CA ASN A 362 -18.66 -7.64 -4.07
C ASN A 362 -17.29 -8.07 -4.53
N PHE A 363 -16.75 -7.45 -5.55
CA PHE A 363 -15.42 -7.75 -6.04
C PHE A 363 -14.55 -6.51 -6.17
N LYS A 364 -13.27 -6.69 -5.91
CA LYS A 364 -12.27 -5.63 -6.07
C LYS A 364 -11.41 -5.87 -7.28
N ILE A 365 -11.13 -4.82 -8.01
CA ILE A 365 -10.20 -4.80 -9.13
C ILE A 365 -9.42 -3.50 -9.14
N ASN A 366 -8.34 -3.48 -9.92
CA ASN A 366 -7.50 -2.32 -10.10
C ASN A 366 -7.10 -2.20 -11.57
N THR A 367 -7.34 -1.04 -12.17
CA THR A 367 -7.02 -0.76 -13.57
C THR A 367 -5.65 -0.13 -13.76
N TYR A 368 -4.92 0.19 -12.70
CA TYR A 368 -3.63 0.86 -12.78
C TYR A 368 -2.65 0.19 -13.75
N GLY A 369 -2.06 1.01 -14.63
CA GLY A 369 -1.06 0.55 -15.61
C GLY A 369 -1.61 -0.40 -16.68
N LEU A 370 -2.94 -0.52 -16.83
CA LEU A 370 -3.55 -1.14 -17.99
C LEU A 370 -3.57 -0.16 -19.16
N LYS A 371 -3.38 -0.66 -20.38
CA LYS A 371 -3.62 0.11 -21.59
C LYS A 371 -5.12 0.34 -21.80
N TRP A 372 -5.50 1.39 -22.49
CA TRP A 372 -6.91 1.68 -22.81
C TRP A 372 -7.65 0.50 -23.45
N GLU A 373 -7.01 -0.20 -24.40
CA GLU A 373 -7.58 -1.39 -25.04
C GLU A 373 -7.87 -2.51 -24.03
N GLN A 374 -6.97 -2.67 -23.04
CA GLN A 374 -7.16 -3.67 -21.98
C GLN A 374 -8.30 -3.30 -21.05
N VAL A 375 -8.42 -2.02 -20.68
CA VAL A 375 -9.54 -1.52 -19.84
C VAL A 375 -10.86 -1.75 -20.56
N LYS A 376 -10.96 -1.36 -21.84
CA LYS A 376 -12.15 -1.58 -22.69
C LYS A 376 -12.48 -3.07 -22.82
N TYR A 377 -11.47 -3.89 -23.06
CA TYR A 377 -11.63 -5.35 -23.16
C TYR A 377 -12.20 -5.97 -21.87
N VAL A 378 -11.67 -5.59 -20.72
CA VAL A 378 -12.16 -6.10 -19.42
C VAL A 378 -13.60 -5.65 -19.19
N ALA A 379 -13.94 -4.39 -19.45
CA ALA A 379 -15.31 -3.88 -19.34
C ALA A 379 -16.28 -4.65 -20.26
N SER A 380 -15.91 -4.86 -21.54
CA SER A 380 -16.69 -5.67 -22.48
C SER A 380 -16.89 -7.10 -21.96
N ALA A 381 -15.85 -7.73 -21.43
CA ALA A 381 -15.93 -9.08 -20.88
C ALA A 381 -16.96 -9.20 -19.74
N PHE A 382 -17.07 -8.21 -18.87
CA PHE A 382 -18.12 -8.18 -17.84
C PHE A 382 -19.53 -8.05 -18.45
N LYS A 383 -19.69 -7.18 -19.46
CA LYS A 383 -20.97 -7.03 -20.16
C LYS A 383 -21.37 -8.32 -20.88
N ASP A 384 -20.43 -9.01 -21.52
CA ASP A 384 -20.69 -10.28 -22.21
C ASP A 384 -21.09 -11.37 -21.21
N ILE A 385 -20.40 -11.48 -20.06
CA ILE A 385 -20.78 -12.40 -18.98
C ILE A 385 -22.20 -12.08 -18.48
N ALA A 386 -22.54 -10.81 -18.33
CA ALA A 386 -23.88 -10.39 -17.92
C ALA A 386 -24.94 -10.81 -18.94
N ARG A 387 -24.75 -10.50 -20.22
CA ARG A 387 -25.69 -10.87 -21.31
C ARG A 387 -25.86 -12.38 -21.43
N GLU A 388 -24.77 -13.14 -21.40
CA GLU A 388 -24.78 -14.62 -21.45
C GLU A 388 -25.59 -15.24 -20.30
N ASN A 389 -25.79 -14.52 -19.22
CA ASN A 389 -26.53 -14.96 -18.05
C ASN A 389 -27.88 -14.23 -17.86
N GLY A 390 -28.35 -13.54 -18.87
CA GLY A 390 -29.67 -12.91 -18.88
C GLY A 390 -29.79 -11.62 -18.09
N ILE A 391 -28.65 -11.02 -17.68
CA ILE A 391 -28.62 -9.70 -17.01
C ILE A 391 -28.69 -8.62 -18.10
N LYS A 392 -29.57 -7.64 -17.91
CA LYS A 392 -29.73 -6.50 -18.82
C LYS A 392 -28.48 -5.63 -18.82
N VAL A 393 -28.06 -5.18 -19.99
CA VAL A 393 -26.93 -4.27 -20.18
C VAL A 393 -27.40 -3.10 -21.04
N GLU A 394 -27.26 -1.89 -20.54
CA GLU A 394 -27.53 -0.67 -21.30
C GLU A 394 -26.41 -0.44 -22.34
N ASP A 395 -26.74 0.21 -23.46
CA ASP A 395 -25.82 0.49 -24.57
C ASP A 395 -24.77 1.59 -24.22
#